data_0c7d07ac56e556d494f33f1bb07bd6cc
#
_entry.id   0c7d07ac56e556d494f33f1bb07bd6cc
#
_cell.length_a   1.000
_cell.length_b   1.000
_cell.length_c   1.000
_cell.angle_alpha   90.00
_cell.angle_beta   90.00
_cell.angle_gamma   90.00
#
_symmetry.space_group_name_H-M   'P 1'
#
loop_
_entity.id
_entity.type
_entity.pdbx_description
1 polymer ?
#
loop_
_entity_poly.entity_id
_entity_poly.type
_entity_poly.pdbx_seq_one_letter_code
_entity_poly.pdbx_strand_id
1 'polypeptide(L)'
;MIHSHRSLFTLVLAITLFAIIPDFTHAQENNSTPNKEEIAALREKAFKLLDNVAGQLNTLQSVENRARIGSNLVESLWKHDEERARSLLRVVQEDIRTELQKRDRETRFDARFKVFLRLRNDTIERVAKHDGQAAYDFLKVTEPVFENQEPYDFREHEQNLELRLAKQIAANNPDVALKLGRQSLRQSLNTDVLKVLSKLNRKHKEQANVLYKEIVEKLPDADFVDAWNVRQFTMMLVQAYEPPDVDDSTYRQLIGLLVGTALERGCGRKPSEDQHEGADFCRWSATILARAERYDARIARITHWATSQIEAWRFTSVFEEAQELLQERAYDQVEALAAKYPEVGPGIYDQAIYRAMTTGDIDRARKLIDHMPIDDPERRKVILAHLGNLEKKIATNEEILERVKSRLEQVPDGKARVVLMLGAATQIAGIDSKLAMKFVEQASELIETMNPGKDQTQAQLILALTYCQLKSNRGFTIMESLVPKLNELVDIAVKLDGYDTSYLRDGEWNMSANGSVGEILTRLSERADVFAWSDFDRAVGLASQFERPEIRLMAHLKLAQGILAGPPKPVPAFSSSEYIRY
;
A
#
# COMPACT_ATOMS: atom_id res chain seq x y z
N MET A 1 34.05 -23.09 2.57
CA MET A 1 32.70 -22.47 2.65
C MET A 1 32.78 -20.99 3.02
N ILE A 2 33.47 -20.14 2.23
CA ILE A 2 33.62 -18.69 2.54
C ILE A 2 33.38 -17.82 1.27
N HIS A 3 32.74 -18.36 0.24
CA HIS A 3 32.50 -17.59 -1.03
C HIS A 3 31.05 -17.25 -1.36
N SER A 4 30.08 -17.56 -0.49
CA SER A 4 28.66 -17.37 -0.79
C SER A 4 28.06 -16.03 -0.28
N HIS A 5 28.74 -15.33 0.62
CA HIS A 5 28.18 -14.11 1.22
C HIS A 5 28.56 -12.78 0.52
N ARG A 6 29.47 -12.81 -0.45
CA ARG A 6 29.84 -11.58 -1.19
C ARG A 6 28.88 -11.22 -2.32
N SER A 7 28.10 -12.17 -2.81
CA SER A 7 27.19 -11.95 -3.95
C SER A 7 25.86 -11.29 -3.56
N LEU A 8 25.38 -11.48 -2.31
CA LEU A 8 24.14 -10.84 -1.84
C LEU A 8 24.33 -9.35 -1.49
N PHE A 9 25.52 -8.98 -1.01
CA PHE A 9 25.81 -7.60 -0.62
C PHE A 9 25.94 -6.65 -1.81
N THR A 10 26.38 -7.16 -2.95
CA THR A 10 26.50 -6.36 -4.19
C THR A 10 25.17 -6.14 -4.90
N LEU A 11 24.20 -7.04 -4.74
CA LEU A 11 22.87 -6.89 -5.33
C LEU A 11 22.01 -5.88 -4.55
N VAL A 12 22.15 -5.81 -3.24
CA VAL A 12 21.43 -4.84 -2.38
C VAL A 12 21.97 -3.43 -2.58
N LEU A 13 23.27 -3.26 -2.87
CA LEU A 13 23.89 -1.95 -3.08
C LEU A 13 23.52 -1.33 -4.44
N ALA A 14 23.17 -2.16 -5.43
CA ALA A 14 22.76 -1.67 -6.75
C ALA A 14 21.29 -1.16 -6.78
N ILE A 15 20.43 -1.68 -5.89
CA ILE A 15 19.01 -1.28 -5.80
C ILE A 15 18.82 0.02 -4.98
N THR A 16 19.75 0.34 -4.09
CA THR A 16 19.66 1.51 -3.20
C THR A 16 20.14 2.83 -3.83
N LEU A 17 20.73 2.80 -5.02
CA LEU A 17 21.26 4.02 -5.68
C LEU A 17 20.20 4.84 -6.44
N PHE A 18 18.94 4.38 -6.52
CA PHE A 18 17.88 5.04 -7.30
C PHE A 18 16.74 5.66 -6.49
N ALA A 19 16.75 5.56 -5.15
CA ALA A 19 15.64 6.03 -4.31
C ALA A 19 15.91 7.37 -3.59
N ILE A 20 17.00 8.07 -3.89
CA ILE A 20 17.29 9.38 -3.26
C ILE A 20 16.90 10.48 -4.23
N ILE A 21 15.59 10.74 -4.34
CA ILE A 21 15.08 12.04 -4.81
C ILE A 21 14.60 12.75 -3.55
N PRO A 22 15.28 13.82 -3.11
CA PRO A 22 14.77 14.62 -2.01
C PRO A 22 13.40 15.19 -2.38
N ASP A 23 12.46 15.18 -1.44
CA ASP A 23 11.19 15.91 -1.52
C ASP A 23 11.55 17.41 -1.67
N PHE A 24 11.50 17.92 -2.90
CA PHE A 24 11.72 19.32 -3.21
C PHE A 24 10.53 20.18 -2.77
N THR A 25 10.25 20.23 -1.48
CA THR A 25 9.20 21.12 -0.95
C THR A 25 9.69 22.55 -0.68
N HIS A 26 10.98 22.86 -0.84
CA HIS A 26 11.55 24.17 -0.51
C HIS A 26 11.92 25.09 -1.69
N ALA A 27 11.69 24.68 -2.95
CA ALA A 27 12.06 25.51 -4.10
C ALA A 27 10.88 26.24 -4.78
N GLN A 28 9.74 26.40 -4.09
CA GLN A 28 8.53 26.99 -4.68
C GLN A 28 7.98 28.19 -3.91
N GLU A 29 8.85 29.12 -3.47
CA GLU A 29 8.38 30.37 -2.84
C GLU A 29 7.81 31.41 -3.82
N ASN A 30 7.79 31.16 -5.15
CA ASN A 30 7.28 32.13 -6.14
C ASN A 30 6.16 31.61 -7.06
N ASN A 31 5.52 30.48 -6.73
CA ASN A 31 4.30 30.08 -7.43
C ASN A 31 3.16 30.05 -6.41
N SER A 32 2.21 30.96 -6.53
CA SER A 32 1.01 31.05 -5.69
C SER A 32 0.37 29.65 -5.52
N THR A 33 0.65 29.00 -4.40
CA THR A 33 -0.18 27.91 -3.92
C THR A 33 -1.61 28.45 -3.87
N PRO A 34 -2.60 27.74 -4.44
CA PRO A 34 -3.98 28.20 -4.40
C PRO A 34 -4.34 28.52 -2.95
N ASN A 35 -4.94 29.68 -2.73
CA ASN A 35 -5.32 30.09 -1.39
C ASN A 35 -6.43 29.16 -0.85
N LYS A 36 -6.70 29.21 0.45
CA LYS A 36 -7.70 28.33 1.09
C LYS A 36 -9.10 28.48 0.48
N GLU A 37 -9.44 29.68 0.02
CA GLU A 37 -10.75 29.98 -0.59
C GLU A 37 -10.86 29.37 -1.99
N GLU A 38 -9.79 29.45 -2.79
CA GLU A 38 -9.72 28.80 -4.11
C GLU A 38 -9.82 27.27 -3.99
N ILE A 39 -9.11 26.67 -3.02
CA ILE A 39 -9.21 25.23 -2.74
C ILE A 39 -10.63 24.85 -2.31
N ALA A 40 -11.28 25.66 -1.48
CA ALA A 40 -12.65 25.41 -1.05
C ALA A 40 -13.63 25.48 -2.23
N ALA A 41 -13.49 26.49 -3.11
CA ALA A 41 -14.30 26.62 -4.32
C ALA A 41 -14.10 25.46 -5.30
N LEU A 42 -12.85 24.98 -5.49
CA LEU A 42 -12.56 23.80 -6.31
C LEU A 42 -13.19 22.54 -5.72
N ARG A 43 -13.13 22.35 -4.40
CA ARG A 43 -13.78 21.21 -3.73
C ARG A 43 -15.28 21.23 -3.91
N GLU A 44 -15.91 22.40 -3.82
CA GLU A 44 -17.34 22.54 -4.07
C GLU A 44 -17.72 22.13 -5.51
N LYS A 45 -16.93 22.59 -6.51
CA LYS A 45 -17.11 22.16 -7.90
C LYS A 45 -16.93 20.64 -8.06
N ALA A 46 -15.92 20.06 -7.38
CA ALA A 46 -15.68 18.61 -7.40
C ALA A 46 -16.87 17.83 -6.81
N PHE A 47 -17.46 18.28 -5.69
CA PHE A 47 -18.65 17.63 -5.13
C PHE A 47 -19.86 17.75 -6.07
N LYS A 48 -20.10 18.90 -6.70
CA LYS A 48 -21.15 19.04 -7.72
C LYS A 48 -20.94 18.08 -8.89
N LEU A 49 -19.68 17.86 -9.31
CA LEU A 49 -19.36 16.91 -10.36
C LEU A 49 -19.63 15.47 -9.90
N LEU A 50 -19.29 15.11 -8.66
CA LEU A 50 -19.61 13.78 -8.09
C LEU A 50 -21.13 13.56 -8.01
N ASP A 51 -21.90 14.60 -7.66
CA ASP A 51 -23.35 14.54 -7.64
C ASP A 51 -23.94 14.28 -9.03
N ASN A 52 -23.37 14.91 -10.05
CA ASN A 52 -23.77 14.67 -11.44
C ASN A 52 -23.45 13.21 -11.85
N VAL A 53 -22.24 12.71 -11.54
CA VAL A 53 -21.86 11.31 -11.82
C VAL A 53 -22.80 10.35 -11.09
N ALA A 54 -23.12 10.60 -9.82
CA ALA A 54 -24.02 9.77 -9.04
C ALA A 54 -25.45 9.76 -9.63
N GLY A 55 -25.92 10.90 -10.14
CA GLY A 55 -27.23 11.01 -10.82
C GLY A 55 -27.31 10.20 -12.11
N GLN A 56 -26.19 10.00 -12.79
CA GLN A 56 -26.09 9.26 -14.05
C GLN A 56 -25.71 7.78 -13.86
N LEU A 57 -25.38 7.34 -12.66
CA LEU A 57 -24.88 5.97 -12.39
C LEU A 57 -25.83 4.88 -12.92
N ASN A 58 -27.14 5.09 -12.75
CA ASN A 58 -28.16 4.12 -13.16
C ASN A 58 -28.39 4.08 -14.69
N THR A 59 -27.78 4.98 -15.46
CA THR A 59 -27.84 4.92 -16.94
C THR A 59 -26.89 3.86 -17.50
N LEU A 60 -25.92 3.42 -16.69
CA LEU A 60 -24.98 2.36 -17.07
C LEU A 60 -25.67 1.01 -17.08
N GLN A 61 -25.47 0.26 -18.15
CA GLN A 61 -26.01 -1.10 -18.33
C GLN A 61 -25.12 -2.14 -17.67
N SER A 62 -23.78 -1.98 -17.78
CA SER A 62 -22.82 -2.89 -17.16
C SER A 62 -22.84 -2.78 -15.64
N VAL A 63 -23.22 -3.88 -15.00
CA VAL A 63 -23.21 -4.01 -13.54
C VAL A 63 -21.79 -3.79 -12.99
N GLU A 64 -20.76 -4.25 -13.72
CA GLU A 64 -19.36 -4.01 -13.32
C GLU A 64 -19.03 -2.51 -13.29
N ASN A 65 -19.38 -1.76 -14.34
CA ASN A 65 -19.12 -0.33 -14.42
C ASN A 65 -19.89 0.43 -13.34
N ARG A 66 -21.18 0.08 -13.09
CA ARG A 66 -21.96 0.65 -11.99
C ARG A 66 -21.34 0.40 -10.63
N ALA A 67 -20.98 -0.85 -10.34
CA ALA A 67 -20.36 -1.22 -9.05
C ALA A 67 -19.02 -0.52 -8.86
N ARG A 68 -18.18 -0.44 -9.91
CA ARG A 68 -16.87 0.21 -9.88
C ARG A 68 -16.96 1.70 -9.64
N ILE A 69 -17.79 2.40 -10.42
CA ILE A 69 -18.01 3.85 -10.27
C ILE A 69 -18.71 4.13 -8.95
N GLY A 70 -19.77 3.36 -8.61
CA GLY A 70 -20.51 3.48 -7.37
C GLY A 70 -19.64 3.33 -6.13
N SER A 71 -18.78 2.33 -6.08
CA SER A 71 -17.83 2.13 -4.98
C SER A 71 -16.87 3.31 -4.77
N ASN A 72 -16.40 3.91 -5.86
CA ASN A 72 -15.55 5.11 -5.79
C ASN A 72 -16.34 6.34 -5.33
N LEU A 73 -17.60 6.50 -5.78
CA LEU A 73 -18.49 7.57 -5.31
C LEU A 73 -18.78 7.44 -3.81
N VAL A 74 -19.05 6.23 -3.32
CA VAL A 74 -19.27 5.96 -1.89
C VAL A 74 -18.10 6.49 -1.06
N GLU A 75 -16.86 6.14 -1.43
CA GLU A 75 -15.65 6.63 -0.71
C GLU A 75 -15.55 8.16 -0.76
N SER A 76 -15.76 8.77 -1.93
CA SER A 76 -15.56 10.20 -2.16
C SER A 76 -16.62 11.07 -1.48
N LEU A 77 -17.88 10.58 -1.38
CA LEU A 77 -18.99 11.32 -0.80
C LEU A 77 -19.14 11.11 0.70
N TRP A 78 -18.57 10.06 1.30
CA TRP A 78 -18.88 9.66 2.67
C TRP A 78 -18.77 10.77 3.71
N LYS A 79 -17.72 11.58 3.63
CA LYS A 79 -17.50 12.69 4.58
C LYS A 79 -18.32 13.95 4.26
N HIS A 80 -18.84 14.06 3.04
CA HIS A 80 -19.56 15.23 2.57
C HIS A 80 -21.09 15.03 2.63
N ASP A 81 -21.55 13.87 2.19
CA ASP A 81 -22.97 13.46 2.17
C ASP A 81 -23.05 11.96 2.48
N GLU A 82 -23.07 11.64 3.78
CA GLU A 82 -23.10 10.25 4.26
C GLU A 82 -24.39 9.54 3.86
N GLU A 83 -25.53 10.22 3.88
CA GLU A 83 -26.83 9.63 3.52
C GLU A 83 -26.81 9.14 2.07
N ARG A 84 -26.31 9.98 1.17
CA ARG A 84 -26.16 9.64 -0.23
C ARG A 84 -25.13 8.54 -0.45
N ALA A 85 -23.99 8.59 0.25
CA ALA A 85 -22.98 7.53 0.19
C ALA A 85 -23.57 6.19 0.62
N ARG A 86 -24.33 6.15 1.71
CA ARG A 86 -25.04 4.93 2.18
C ARG A 86 -26.10 4.44 1.18
N SER A 87 -26.79 5.35 0.50
CA SER A 87 -27.75 4.99 -0.55
C SER A 87 -27.04 4.33 -1.75
N LEU A 88 -25.93 4.92 -2.21
CA LEU A 88 -25.09 4.34 -3.27
C LEU A 88 -24.48 3.00 -2.86
N LEU A 89 -24.03 2.87 -1.60
CA LEU A 89 -23.50 1.61 -1.08
C LEU A 89 -24.51 0.47 -1.19
N ARG A 90 -25.79 0.73 -0.92
CA ARG A 90 -26.87 -0.27 -1.09
C ARG A 90 -27.02 -0.72 -2.55
N VAL A 91 -26.91 0.20 -3.51
CA VAL A 91 -26.95 -0.12 -4.95
C VAL A 91 -25.75 -0.99 -5.33
N VAL A 92 -24.54 -0.60 -4.93
CA VAL A 92 -23.32 -1.37 -5.18
C VAL A 92 -23.39 -2.76 -4.53
N GLN A 93 -23.93 -2.84 -3.32
CA GLN A 93 -24.11 -4.10 -2.59
C GLN A 93 -25.04 -5.05 -3.35
N GLU A 94 -26.17 -4.56 -3.86
CA GLU A 94 -27.12 -5.37 -4.60
C GLU A 94 -26.54 -5.82 -5.95
N ASP A 95 -25.85 -4.94 -6.66
CA ASP A 95 -25.18 -5.25 -7.92
C ASP A 95 -24.12 -6.37 -7.70
N ILE A 96 -23.24 -6.23 -6.71
CA ILE A 96 -22.19 -7.21 -6.42
C ILE A 96 -22.80 -8.52 -5.92
N ARG A 97 -23.77 -8.47 -5.00
CA ARG A 97 -24.47 -9.65 -4.48
C ARG A 97 -25.10 -10.46 -5.61
N THR A 98 -25.84 -9.80 -6.48
CA THR A 98 -26.54 -10.44 -7.60
C THR A 98 -25.56 -11.13 -8.54
N GLU A 99 -24.44 -10.51 -8.87
CA GLU A 99 -23.43 -11.11 -9.75
C GLU A 99 -22.69 -12.29 -9.09
N LEU A 100 -22.37 -12.19 -7.82
CA LEU A 100 -21.70 -13.28 -7.09
C LEU A 100 -22.64 -14.49 -6.83
N GLN A 101 -23.96 -14.27 -6.90
CA GLN A 101 -24.98 -15.33 -6.78
C GLN A 101 -25.37 -15.95 -8.14
N LYS A 102 -25.11 -15.28 -9.27
CA LYS A 102 -25.32 -15.84 -10.61
C LYS A 102 -24.34 -16.99 -10.82
N ARG A 103 -24.82 -18.22 -10.71
CA ARG A 103 -24.00 -19.41 -10.94
C ARG A 103 -24.39 -20.08 -12.24
N ASP A 104 -23.44 -20.10 -13.15
CA ASP A 104 -23.43 -21.11 -14.18
C ASP A 104 -22.65 -22.33 -13.64
N ARG A 105 -23.26 -23.52 -13.66
CA ARG A 105 -22.72 -24.75 -13.03
C ARG A 105 -21.39 -25.20 -13.61
N GLU A 106 -21.00 -24.68 -14.78
CA GLU A 106 -19.84 -25.16 -15.53
C GLU A 106 -18.56 -24.31 -15.35
N THR A 107 -18.65 -23.06 -14.92
CA THR A 107 -17.48 -22.16 -14.82
C THR A 107 -17.18 -21.73 -13.38
N ARG A 108 -16.65 -22.66 -12.60
CA ARG A 108 -16.06 -22.33 -11.28
C ARG A 108 -14.90 -21.37 -11.49
N PHE A 109 -15.01 -20.10 -11.01
CA PHE A 109 -13.98 -19.07 -11.07
C PHE A 109 -13.69 -18.49 -12.48
N ASP A 110 -14.72 -18.20 -13.23
CA ASP A 110 -14.56 -17.43 -14.46
C ASP A 110 -13.94 -16.03 -14.18
N ALA A 111 -13.48 -15.38 -15.22
CA ALA A 111 -12.87 -14.06 -15.10
C ALA A 111 -13.84 -13.01 -14.49
N ARG A 112 -15.16 -13.14 -14.76
CA ARG A 112 -16.21 -12.25 -14.25
C ARG A 112 -16.37 -12.38 -12.74
N PHE A 113 -16.45 -13.61 -12.21
CA PHE A 113 -16.54 -13.86 -10.77
C PHE A 113 -15.35 -13.26 -10.01
N LYS A 114 -14.13 -13.44 -10.53
CA LYS A 114 -12.91 -12.84 -9.95
C LYS A 114 -12.93 -11.32 -9.94
N VAL A 115 -13.50 -10.71 -10.96
CA VAL A 115 -13.66 -9.23 -11.01
C VAL A 115 -14.61 -8.76 -9.92
N PHE A 116 -15.75 -9.42 -9.74
CA PHE A 116 -16.72 -9.03 -8.70
C PHE A 116 -16.21 -9.32 -7.29
N LEU A 117 -15.42 -10.38 -7.08
CA LEU A 117 -14.70 -10.57 -5.81
C LEU A 117 -13.74 -9.43 -5.50
N ARG A 118 -12.97 -8.97 -6.48
CA ARG A 118 -12.08 -7.80 -6.29
C ARG A 118 -12.87 -6.54 -5.99
N LEU A 119 -13.93 -6.25 -6.74
CA LEU A 119 -14.78 -5.08 -6.50
C LEU A 119 -15.42 -5.12 -5.11
N ARG A 120 -15.86 -6.30 -4.65
CA ARG A 120 -16.35 -6.52 -3.29
C ARG A 120 -15.27 -6.16 -2.26
N ASN A 121 -14.08 -6.72 -2.40
CA ASN A 121 -12.99 -6.50 -1.48
C ASN A 121 -12.57 -5.03 -1.44
N ASP A 122 -12.40 -4.41 -2.59
CA ASP A 122 -12.07 -2.98 -2.70
C ASP A 122 -13.15 -2.10 -2.05
N THR A 123 -14.43 -2.45 -2.23
CA THR A 123 -15.55 -1.71 -1.62
C THR A 123 -15.53 -1.84 -0.10
N ILE A 124 -15.32 -3.05 0.43
CA ILE A 124 -15.20 -3.30 1.89
C ILE A 124 -14.07 -2.45 2.47
N GLU A 125 -12.88 -2.48 1.87
CA GLU A 125 -11.71 -1.73 2.35
C GLU A 125 -11.93 -0.20 2.30
N ARG A 126 -12.65 0.30 1.29
CA ARG A 126 -13.01 1.73 1.17
C ARG A 126 -14.00 2.16 2.25
N VAL A 127 -15.08 1.39 2.42
CA VAL A 127 -16.11 1.68 3.43
C VAL A 127 -15.56 1.59 4.84
N ALA A 128 -14.66 0.62 5.10
CA ALA A 128 -14.03 0.42 6.40
C ALA A 128 -13.19 1.63 6.89
N LYS A 129 -12.73 2.50 5.99
CA LYS A 129 -12.05 3.76 6.36
C LYS A 129 -13.00 4.77 7.03
N HIS A 130 -14.31 4.59 6.85
CA HIS A 130 -15.33 5.51 7.32
C HIS A 130 -16.25 4.87 8.37
N ASP A 131 -16.75 3.67 8.09
CA ASP A 131 -17.71 2.94 8.93
C ASP A 131 -17.42 1.44 8.92
N GLY A 132 -16.84 0.95 10.02
CA GLY A 132 -16.50 -0.47 10.15
C GLY A 132 -17.71 -1.38 10.24
N GLN A 133 -18.85 -0.89 10.79
CA GLN A 133 -20.08 -1.69 10.85
C GLN A 133 -20.69 -1.82 9.45
N ALA A 134 -20.77 -0.74 8.68
CA ALA A 134 -21.26 -0.79 7.31
C ALA A 134 -20.40 -1.69 6.42
N ALA A 135 -19.06 -1.68 6.62
CA ALA A 135 -18.14 -2.57 5.91
C ALA A 135 -18.38 -4.05 6.27
N TYR A 136 -18.62 -4.33 7.55
CA TYR A 136 -18.97 -5.69 8.03
C TYR A 136 -20.31 -6.16 7.46
N ASP A 137 -21.33 -5.32 7.48
CA ASP A 137 -22.65 -5.65 6.94
C ASP A 137 -22.56 -5.93 5.44
N PHE A 138 -21.80 -5.11 4.71
CA PHE A 138 -21.52 -5.32 3.29
C PHE A 138 -20.78 -6.64 3.04
N LEU A 139 -19.75 -6.95 3.83
CA LEU A 139 -19.03 -8.24 3.76
C LEU A 139 -20.01 -9.41 3.86
N LYS A 140 -20.93 -9.39 4.86
CA LYS A 140 -21.84 -10.49 5.12
C LYS A 140 -22.96 -10.63 4.07
N VAL A 141 -23.50 -9.52 3.60
CA VAL A 141 -24.58 -9.55 2.58
C VAL A 141 -24.06 -9.97 1.21
N THR A 142 -22.81 -9.66 0.90
CA THR A 142 -22.17 -10.00 -0.38
C THR A 142 -21.33 -11.27 -0.34
N GLU A 143 -21.42 -12.05 0.73
CA GLU A 143 -20.72 -13.34 0.86
C GLU A 143 -21.22 -14.32 -0.21
N PRO A 144 -20.34 -14.88 -1.06
CA PRO A 144 -20.76 -15.87 -2.04
C PRO A 144 -21.29 -17.14 -1.36
N VAL A 145 -22.37 -17.68 -1.90
CA VAL A 145 -22.96 -18.94 -1.40
C VAL A 145 -22.52 -20.08 -2.31
N PHE A 146 -21.98 -21.15 -1.77
CA PHE A 146 -21.58 -22.35 -2.50
C PHE A 146 -22.55 -23.51 -2.25
N GLU A 147 -23.13 -24.09 -3.33
CA GLU A 147 -24.06 -25.22 -3.23
C GLU A 147 -23.39 -26.53 -2.75
N ASN A 148 -22.11 -26.67 -3.11
CA ASN A 148 -21.26 -27.79 -2.71
C ASN A 148 -20.18 -27.30 -1.74
N GLN A 149 -19.26 -28.19 -1.37
CA GLN A 149 -18.16 -27.86 -0.50
C GLN A 149 -17.37 -26.63 -1.05
N GLU A 150 -17.23 -25.63 -0.21
CA GLU A 150 -16.49 -24.40 -0.52
C GLU A 150 -15.05 -24.73 -0.89
N PRO A 151 -14.51 -24.14 -1.98
CA PRO A 151 -13.13 -24.36 -2.35
C PRO A 151 -12.17 -23.86 -1.26
N TYR A 152 -11.14 -24.65 -0.97
CA TYR A 152 -10.15 -24.33 0.07
C TYR A 152 -9.54 -22.93 -0.14
N ASP A 153 -9.10 -22.63 -1.36
CA ASP A 153 -8.49 -21.33 -1.70
C ASP A 153 -9.42 -20.13 -1.46
N PHE A 154 -10.74 -20.33 -1.66
CA PHE A 154 -11.72 -19.27 -1.39
C PHE A 154 -11.87 -19.05 0.11
N ARG A 155 -11.92 -20.09 0.91
CA ARG A 155 -12.05 -20.00 2.37
C ARG A 155 -10.87 -19.28 2.99
N GLU A 156 -9.65 -19.60 2.57
CA GLU A 156 -8.45 -18.92 3.01
C GLU A 156 -8.46 -17.43 2.61
N HIS A 157 -8.89 -17.14 1.38
CA HIS A 157 -9.01 -15.77 0.88
C HIS A 157 -10.03 -14.95 1.68
N GLU A 158 -11.19 -15.54 2.00
CA GLU A 158 -12.23 -14.90 2.80
C GLU A 158 -11.77 -14.64 4.23
N GLN A 159 -11.11 -15.61 4.86
CA GLN A 159 -10.50 -15.44 6.18
C GLN A 159 -9.49 -14.30 6.20
N ASN A 160 -8.64 -14.21 5.20
CA ASN A 160 -7.67 -13.14 5.08
C ASN A 160 -8.34 -11.77 4.89
N LEU A 161 -9.46 -11.69 4.16
CA LEU A 161 -10.25 -10.46 4.01
C LEU A 161 -10.89 -10.05 5.34
N GLU A 162 -11.50 -11.01 6.07
CA GLU A 162 -12.10 -10.77 7.39
C GLU A 162 -11.06 -10.21 8.38
N LEU A 163 -9.85 -10.77 8.39
CA LEU A 163 -8.77 -10.32 9.28
C LEU A 163 -8.21 -8.95 8.87
N ARG A 164 -8.09 -8.67 7.57
CA ARG A 164 -7.71 -7.33 7.10
C ARG A 164 -8.73 -6.28 7.52
N LEU A 165 -10.02 -6.58 7.34
CA LEU A 165 -11.10 -5.71 7.81
C LEU A 165 -11.02 -5.52 9.32
N ALA A 166 -10.91 -6.60 10.11
CA ALA A 166 -10.80 -6.54 11.56
C ALA A 166 -9.62 -5.67 12.01
N LYS A 167 -8.43 -5.84 11.39
CA LYS A 167 -7.26 -5.00 11.67
C LYS A 167 -7.52 -3.52 11.37
N GLN A 168 -8.19 -3.22 10.26
CA GLN A 168 -8.47 -1.83 9.84
C GLN A 168 -9.42 -1.12 10.80
N ILE A 169 -10.48 -1.81 11.25
CA ILE A 169 -11.53 -1.21 12.09
C ILE A 169 -11.28 -1.34 13.60
N ALA A 170 -10.26 -2.09 14.03
CA ALA A 170 -10.01 -2.39 15.44
C ALA A 170 -9.95 -1.16 16.35
N ALA A 171 -9.47 -0.02 15.86
CA ALA A 171 -9.36 1.20 16.63
C ALA A 171 -10.69 1.94 16.85
N ASN A 172 -11.67 1.77 15.95
CA ASN A 172 -12.93 2.54 15.95
C ASN A 172 -14.17 1.64 16.18
N ASN A 173 -14.09 0.35 15.82
CA ASN A 173 -15.17 -0.63 15.96
C ASN A 173 -14.64 -1.93 16.60
N PRO A 174 -14.19 -1.88 17.89
CA PRO A 174 -13.49 -2.99 18.54
C PRO A 174 -14.34 -4.27 18.65
N ASP A 175 -15.65 -4.15 18.88
CA ASP A 175 -16.55 -5.31 19.00
C ASP A 175 -16.71 -6.05 17.67
N VAL A 176 -16.80 -5.33 16.56
CA VAL A 176 -16.83 -5.94 15.21
C VAL A 176 -15.49 -6.59 14.89
N ALA A 177 -14.37 -5.93 15.22
CA ALA A 177 -13.04 -6.48 15.04
C ALA A 177 -12.83 -7.76 15.87
N LEU A 178 -13.27 -7.78 17.12
CA LEU A 178 -13.28 -8.97 17.98
C LEU A 178 -14.13 -10.09 17.36
N LYS A 179 -15.32 -9.78 16.87
CA LYS A 179 -16.21 -10.77 16.23
C LYS A 179 -15.57 -11.44 15.02
N LEU A 180 -14.91 -10.66 14.15
CA LEU A 180 -14.17 -11.17 13.00
C LEU A 180 -12.96 -12.00 13.41
N GLY A 181 -12.19 -11.55 14.40
CA GLY A 181 -11.08 -12.32 14.96
C GLY A 181 -11.51 -13.69 15.49
N ARG A 182 -12.62 -13.72 16.24
CA ARG A 182 -13.23 -14.97 16.76
C ARG A 182 -13.72 -15.88 15.64
N GLN A 183 -14.31 -15.32 14.60
CA GLN A 183 -14.77 -16.10 13.43
C GLN A 183 -13.58 -16.75 12.73
N SER A 184 -12.50 -16.01 12.52
CA SER A 184 -11.26 -16.54 11.94
C SER A 184 -10.67 -17.68 12.77
N LEU A 185 -10.65 -17.56 14.11
CA LEU A 185 -10.17 -18.63 15.00
C LEU A 185 -10.96 -19.94 14.91
N ARG A 186 -12.22 -19.89 14.49
CA ARG A 186 -13.02 -21.12 14.27
C ARG A 186 -12.56 -21.90 13.04
N GLN A 187 -11.92 -21.22 12.10
CA GLN A 187 -11.45 -21.83 10.85
C GLN A 187 -10.03 -22.38 10.98
N SER A 188 -9.10 -21.55 11.43
CA SER A 188 -7.69 -21.94 11.64
C SER A 188 -6.94 -20.90 12.49
N LEU A 189 -5.77 -21.29 12.98
CA LEU A 189 -4.81 -20.34 13.58
C LEU A 189 -4.05 -19.62 12.45
N ASN A 190 -4.43 -18.36 12.21
CA ASN A 190 -3.80 -17.49 11.22
C ASN A 190 -3.02 -16.36 11.93
N THR A 191 -1.77 -16.12 11.52
CA THR A 191 -0.91 -15.08 12.14
C THR A 191 -1.50 -13.67 12.05
N ASP A 192 -2.39 -13.40 11.09
CA ASP A 192 -3.03 -12.10 10.96
C ASP A 192 -4.00 -11.80 12.11
N VAL A 193 -4.53 -12.81 12.82
CA VAL A 193 -5.32 -12.58 14.05
C VAL A 193 -4.50 -11.90 15.14
N LEU A 194 -3.18 -12.15 15.18
CA LEU A 194 -2.28 -11.50 16.13
C LEU A 194 -2.12 -10.00 15.83
N LYS A 195 -2.20 -9.61 14.56
CA LYS A 195 -2.23 -8.19 14.17
C LYS A 195 -3.50 -7.49 14.64
N VAL A 196 -4.64 -8.19 14.60
CA VAL A 196 -5.91 -7.72 15.16
C VAL A 196 -5.79 -7.57 16.68
N LEU A 197 -5.26 -8.59 17.36
CA LEU A 197 -5.00 -8.57 18.80
C LEU A 197 -4.11 -7.38 19.20
N SER A 198 -3.00 -7.17 18.52
CA SER A 198 -2.08 -6.06 18.76
C SER A 198 -2.78 -4.69 18.59
N LYS A 199 -3.59 -4.52 17.55
CA LYS A 199 -4.33 -3.26 17.32
C LYS A 199 -5.41 -3.04 18.39
N LEU A 200 -6.13 -4.07 18.79
CA LEU A 200 -7.09 -3.99 19.92
C LEU A 200 -6.39 -3.64 21.21
N ASN A 201 -5.26 -4.28 21.52
CA ASN A 201 -4.52 -4.06 22.76
C ASN A 201 -4.07 -2.61 22.97
N ARG A 202 -3.81 -1.87 21.89
CA ARG A 202 -3.40 -0.45 21.97
C ARG A 202 -4.48 0.48 22.57
N LYS A 203 -5.77 0.19 22.33
CA LYS A 203 -6.88 1.10 22.69
C LYS A 203 -8.05 0.42 23.42
N HIS A 204 -8.24 -0.89 23.24
CA HIS A 204 -9.43 -1.64 23.65
C HIS A 204 -9.01 -2.94 24.35
N LYS A 205 -8.43 -2.80 25.55
CA LYS A 205 -7.83 -3.90 26.32
C LYS A 205 -8.82 -5.02 26.66
N GLU A 206 -10.08 -4.69 26.92
CA GLU A 206 -11.11 -5.70 27.24
C GLU A 206 -11.34 -6.65 26.06
N GLN A 207 -11.53 -6.11 24.84
CA GLN A 207 -11.71 -6.90 23.63
C GLN A 207 -10.44 -7.70 23.28
N ALA A 208 -9.27 -7.09 23.51
CA ALA A 208 -8.00 -7.78 23.32
C ALA A 208 -7.85 -8.96 24.28
N ASN A 209 -8.21 -8.80 25.56
CA ASN A 209 -8.17 -9.87 26.57
C ASN A 209 -9.08 -11.05 26.17
N VAL A 210 -10.29 -10.75 25.70
CA VAL A 210 -11.22 -11.79 25.22
C VAL A 210 -10.63 -12.56 24.05
N LEU A 211 -10.11 -11.87 23.04
CA LEU A 211 -9.51 -12.51 21.86
C LEU A 211 -8.27 -13.32 22.26
N TYR A 212 -7.40 -12.79 23.11
CA TYR A 212 -6.23 -13.48 23.60
C TYR A 212 -6.58 -14.80 24.31
N LYS A 213 -7.57 -14.76 25.21
CA LYS A 213 -8.03 -15.95 25.93
C LYS A 213 -8.48 -17.05 24.98
N GLU A 214 -9.27 -16.71 23.99
CA GLU A 214 -9.76 -17.67 22.98
C GLU A 214 -8.63 -18.21 22.09
N ILE A 215 -7.62 -17.40 21.78
CA ILE A 215 -6.42 -17.86 21.07
C ILE A 215 -5.69 -18.89 21.93
N VAL A 216 -5.44 -18.61 23.21
CA VAL A 216 -4.72 -19.53 24.11
C VAL A 216 -5.50 -20.83 24.33
N GLU A 217 -6.83 -20.78 24.44
CA GLU A 217 -7.70 -21.96 24.56
C GLU A 217 -7.64 -22.87 23.33
N LYS A 218 -7.33 -22.31 22.15
CA LYS A 218 -7.20 -23.06 20.89
C LYS A 218 -5.83 -23.71 20.69
N LEU A 219 -4.80 -23.23 21.36
CA LEU A 219 -3.42 -23.71 21.15
C LEU A 219 -3.20 -25.19 21.49
N PRO A 220 -3.83 -25.80 22.54
CA PRO A 220 -3.64 -27.21 22.84
C PRO A 220 -4.06 -28.16 21.72
N ASP A 221 -5.02 -27.73 20.90
CA ASP A 221 -5.49 -28.51 19.74
C ASP A 221 -4.56 -28.42 18.54
N ALA A 222 -3.54 -27.56 18.61
CA ALA A 222 -2.59 -27.31 17.53
C ALA A 222 -1.34 -28.18 17.71
N ASP A 223 -0.82 -28.72 16.60
CA ASP A 223 0.43 -29.47 16.61
C ASP A 223 1.64 -28.55 16.71
N PHE A 224 2.11 -28.30 17.95
CA PHE A 224 3.32 -27.48 18.20
C PHE A 224 4.61 -28.10 17.69
N VAL A 225 4.57 -29.41 17.47
CA VAL A 225 5.77 -30.21 17.27
C VAL A 225 6.24 -30.17 15.83
N ASP A 226 5.32 -30.35 14.88
CA ASP A 226 5.65 -30.50 13.47
C ASP A 226 5.28 -29.28 12.62
N ALA A 227 4.43 -28.39 13.13
CA ALA A 227 4.02 -27.20 12.41
C ALA A 227 4.89 -25.98 12.73
N TRP A 228 5.86 -25.66 11.84
CA TRP A 228 6.62 -24.42 11.88
C TRP A 228 5.72 -23.19 12.10
N ASN A 229 4.57 -23.16 11.44
CA ASN A 229 3.60 -22.07 11.52
C ASN A 229 3.02 -21.88 12.93
N VAL A 230 2.76 -22.96 13.67
CA VAL A 230 2.23 -22.88 15.04
C VAL A 230 3.31 -22.37 16.00
N ARG A 231 4.56 -22.78 15.80
CA ARG A 231 5.69 -22.25 16.59
C ARG A 231 5.88 -20.76 16.39
N GLN A 232 5.88 -20.31 15.14
CA GLN A 232 5.98 -18.90 14.79
C GLN A 232 4.80 -18.11 15.35
N PHE A 233 3.58 -18.64 15.21
CA PHE A 233 2.38 -18.05 15.77
C PHE A 233 2.49 -17.85 17.29
N THR A 234 2.90 -18.87 18.02
CA THR A 234 3.02 -18.80 19.48
C THR A 234 4.09 -17.82 19.93
N MET A 235 5.22 -17.75 19.21
CA MET A 235 6.26 -16.75 19.44
C MET A 235 5.69 -15.33 19.27
N MET A 236 5.00 -15.07 18.18
CA MET A 236 4.38 -13.77 17.90
C MET A 236 3.30 -13.45 18.95
N LEU A 237 2.53 -14.44 19.42
CA LEU A 237 1.51 -14.26 20.46
C LEU A 237 2.13 -13.77 21.79
N VAL A 238 3.20 -14.43 22.25
CA VAL A 238 3.89 -14.04 23.49
C VAL A 238 4.52 -12.64 23.37
N GLN A 239 4.94 -12.25 22.15
CA GLN A 239 5.50 -10.94 21.88
C GLN A 239 4.41 -9.84 21.73
N ALA A 240 3.26 -10.19 21.15
CA ALA A 240 2.19 -9.23 20.86
C ALA A 240 1.43 -8.79 22.13
N TYR A 241 1.59 -9.51 23.24
CA TYR A 241 0.79 -9.30 24.43
C TYR A 241 1.66 -9.24 25.69
N GLU A 242 1.71 -8.10 26.37
CA GLU A 242 2.49 -7.93 27.59
C GLU A 242 1.68 -8.32 28.86
N PRO A 243 2.33 -9.05 29.82
CA PRO A 243 1.66 -9.64 30.97
C PRO A 243 0.87 -8.74 31.92
N PRO A 244 1.17 -7.44 32.14
CA PRO A 244 0.47 -6.71 33.20
C PRO A 244 -1.02 -6.50 32.94
N ASP A 245 -1.46 -6.62 31.72
CA ASP A 245 -2.85 -6.39 31.30
C ASP A 245 -3.59 -7.69 30.94
N VAL A 246 -2.93 -8.83 31.12
CA VAL A 246 -3.48 -10.16 30.83
C VAL A 246 -3.99 -10.78 32.11
N ASP A 247 -5.12 -11.51 32.03
CA ASP A 247 -5.51 -12.47 33.06
C ASP A 247 -4.34 -13.40 33.35
N ASP A 248 -3.74 -13.29 34.54
CA ASP A 248 -2.58 -14.08 34.94
C ASP A 248 -2.80 -15.60 34.75
N SER A 249 -4.04 -16.06 34.87
CA SER A 249 -4.41 -17.46 34.66
C SER A 249 -4.22 -17.90 33.20
N THR A 250 -4.61 -17.07 32.25
CA THR A 250 -4.48 -17.37 30.82
C THR A 250 -3.02 -17.34 30.39
N TYR A 251 -2.24 -16.39 30.87
CA TYR A 251 -0.81 -16.34 30.58
C TYR A 251 -0.07 -17.53 31.18
N ARG A 252 -0.39 -17.93 32.41
CA ARG A 252 0.15 -19.15 33.04
C ARG A 252 -0.20 -20.41 32.25
N GLN A 253 -1.41 -20.50 31.71
CA GLN A 253 -1.81 -21.61 30.83
C GLN A 253 -0.93 -21.66 29.57
N LEU A 254 -0.73 -20.53 28.88
CA LEU A 254 0.15 -20.42 27.72
C LEU A 254 1.59 -20.82 28.04
N ILE A 255 2.14 -20.28 29.13
CA ILE A 255 3.49 -20.60 29.58
C ILE A 255 3.61 -22.07 29.97
N GLY A 256 2.63 -22.61 30.68
CA GLY A 256 2.58 -24.03 31.07
C GLY A 256 2.59 -24.98 29.87
N LEU A 257 1.84 -24.63 28.81
CA LEU A 257 1.84 -25.35 27.54
C LEU A 257 3.21 -25.36 26.88
N LEU A 258 3.82 -24.18 26.75
CA LEU A 258 5.16 -24.04 26.15
C LEU A 258 6.25 -24.77 26.93
N VAL A 259 6.23 -24.65 28.26
CA VAL A 259 7.17 -25.34 29.15
C VAL A 259 6.99 -26.86 29.06
N GLY A 260 5.75 -27.35 29.08
CA GLY A 260 5.44 -28.77 28.93
C GLY A 260 6.04 -29.31 27.63
N THR A 261 5.71 -28.70 26.52
CA THR A 261 6.20 -29.09 25.18
C THR A 261 7.72 -29.02 25.09
N ALA A 262 8.35 -27.98 25.64
CA ALA A 262 9.82 -27.84 25.63
C ALA A 262 10.51 -28.97 26.43
N LEU A 263 9.97 -29.33 27.59
CA LEU A 263 10.54 -30.40 28.44
C LEU A 263 10.32 -31.78 27.83
N GLU A 264 9.18 -32.05 27.22
CA GLU A 264 8.91 -33.29 26.46
C GLU A 264 9.89 -33.49 25.32
N ARG A 265 10.27 -32.42 24.66
CA ARG A 265 11.28 -32.40 23.58
C ARG A 265 12.73 -32.47 24.08
N GLY A 266 12.94 -32.58 25.39
CA GLY A 266 14.26 -32.71 25.98
C GLY A 266 15.02 -31.40 26.18
N CYS A 267 14.37 -30.24 26.02
CA CYS A 267 14.98 -28.94 26.30
C CYS A 267 15.46 -28.87 27.76
N GLY A 268 16.65 -28.34 27.99
CA GLY A 268 17.28 -28.30 29.33
C GLY A 268 18.07 -29.57 29.69
N ARG A 269 18.22 -30.55 28.77
CA ARG A 269 19.16 -31.64 28.86
C ARG A 269 20.38 -31.31 28.01
N LYS A 270 21.59 -31.88 28.34
CA LYS A 270 22.77 -31.76 27.47
C LYS A 270 22.46 -32.37 26.10
N PRO A 271 22.65 -31.63 25.00
CA PRO A 271 22.39 -32.18 23.67
C PRO A 271 23.31 -33.37 23.40
N SER A 272 22.80 -34.46 22.85
CA SER A 272 23.60 -35.45 22.16
C SER A 272 23.99 -34.89 20.79
N GLU A 273 25.22 -35.23 20.31
CA GLU A 273 25.79 -34.64 19.09
C GLU A 273 24.95 -34.84 17.81
N ASP A 274 23.95 -35.72 17.83
CA ASP A 274 23.13 -36.09 16.66
C ASP A 274 21.76 -35.37 16.54
N GLN A 275 21.40 -34.42 17.42
CA GLN A 275 20.06 -33.81 17.43
C GLN A 275 20.04 -32.34 17.00
N HIS A 276 20.29 -32.05 15.72
CA HIS A 276 20.22 -30.68 15.21
C HIS A 276 18.79 -30.09 15.21
N GLU A 277 17.75 -30.86 14.88
CA GLU A 277 16.37 -30.38 14.85
C GLU A 277 15.79 -30.03 16.22
N GLY A 278 16.14 -30.81 17.25
CA GLY A 278 15.71 -30.55 18.63
C GLY A 278 16.36 -29.29 19.22
N ALA A 279 17.59 -28.97 18.81
CA ALA A 279 18.34 -27.83 19.32
C ALA A 279 17.71 -26.47 18.91
N ASP A 280 17.17 -26.38 17.71
CA ASP A 280 16.52 -25.16 17.23
C ASP A 280 15.19 -24.90 17.95
N PHE A 281 14.41 -25.95 18.23
CA PHE A 281 13.21 -25.83 19.03
C PHE A 281 13.51 -25.42 20.47
N CYS A 282 14.54 -25.97 21.08
CA CYS A 282 14.93 -25.61 22.45
C CYS A 282 15.48 -24.17 22.54
N ARG A 283 16.26 -23.73 21.57
CA ARG A 283 16.70 -22.33 21.47
C ARG A 283 15.49 -21.39 21.38
N TRP A 284 14.56 -21.69 20.47
CA TRP A 284 13.33 -20.94 20.29
C TRP A 284 12.48 -20.89 21.58
N SER A 285 12.25 -22.04 22.24
CA SER A 285 11.50 -22.10 23.50
C SER A 285 12.17 -21.29 24.60
N ALA A 286 13.49 -21.38 24.72
CA ALA A 286 14.24 -20.61 25.72
C ALA A 286 14.11 -19.09 25.51
N THR A 287 14.15 -18.64 24.26
CA THR A 287 13.99 -17.22 23.90
C THR A 287 12.63 -16.67 24.37
N ILE A 288 11.55 -17.41 24.09
CA ILE A 288 10.20 -16.98 24.47
C ILE A 288 10.03 -17.00 25.99
N LEU A 289 10.49 -18.08 26.64
CA LEU A 289 10.24 -18.33 28.04
C LEU A 289 11.13 -17.49 28.97
N ALA A 290 12.23 -16.90 28.50
CA ALA A 290 13.13 -16.10 29.33
C ALA A 290 12.42 -14.95 30.09
N ARG A 291 11.41 -14.36 29.49
CA ARG A 291 10.61 -13.29 30.14
C ARG A 291 9.60 -13.81 31.17
N ALA A 292 9.32 -15.10 31.12
CA ALA A 292 8.27 -15.74 31.90
C ALA A 292 8.80 -16.53 33.12
N GLU A 293 10.07 -16.39 33.48
CA GLU A 293 10.69 -17.15 34.60
C GLU A 293 9.92 -17.00 35.93
N ARG A 294 9.33 -15.86 36.17
CA ARG A 294 8.48 -15.60 37.36
C ARG A 294 7.22 -16.48 37.43
N TYR A 295 6.77 -17.04 36.31
CA TYR A 295 5.53 -17.85 36.26
C TYR A 295 5.79 -19.36 36.41
N ASP A 296 6.99 -19.83 36.04
CA ASP A 296 7.34 -21.25 36.16
C ASP A 296 8.85 -21.44 36.36
N ALA A 297 9.22 -21.92 37.54
CA ALA A 297 10.62 -22.17 37.90
C ALA A 297 11.34 -23.17 36.98
N ARG A 298 10.61 -24.03 36.23
CA ARG A 298 11.19 -24.94 35.27
C ARG A 298 11.81 -24.25 34.06
N ILE A 299 11.43 -22.99 33.80
CA ILE A 299 11.96 -22.17 32.71
C ILE A 299 13.47 -21.96 32.86
N ALA A 300 13.94 -21.72 34.09
CA ALA A 300 15.38 -21.55 34.35
C ALA A 300 16.22 -22.71 33.81
N ARG A 301 15.68 -23.93 33.81
CA ARG A 301 16.37 -25.09 33.24
C ARG A 301 16.44 -25.05 31.70
N ILE A 302 15.40 -24.50 31.05
CA ILE A 302 15.32 -24.36 29.60
C ILE A 302 16.19 -23.20 29.12
N THR A 303 16.20 -22.10 29.88
CA THR A 303 16.87 -20.85 29.49
C THR A 303 18.37 -20.86 29.78
N HIS A 304 18.80 -21.52 30.86
CA HIS A 304 20.24 -21.56 31.25
C HIS A 304 21.18 -22.07 30.15
N TRP A 305 20.67 -22.91 29.27
CA TRP A 305 21.44 -23.46 28.14
C TRP A 305 21.56 -22.47 26.96
N ALA A 306 20.62 -21.54 26.81
CA ALA A 306 20.44 -20.73 25.60
C ALA A 306 20.99 -19.30 25.73
N THR A 307 21.47 -18.89 26.90
CA THR A 307 21.74 -17.48 27.26
C THR A 307 22.77 -16.76 26.40
N SER A 308 23.68 -17.47 25.72
CA SER A 308 24.73 -16.82 24.92
C SER A 308 24.35 -16.49 23.46
N GLN A 309 23.21 -16.97 22.97
CA GLN A 309 22.77 -16.77 21.58
C GLN A 309 21.40 -16.10 21.41
N ILE A 310 20.77 -15.70 22.51
CA ILE A 310 19.35 -15.31 22.58
C ILE A 310 19.12 -13.82 22.29
N GLU A 311 20.12 -12.96 22.48
CA GLU A 311 19.90 -11.50 22.43
C GLU A 311 19.36 -11.00 21.09
N ALA A 312 19.76 -11.57 19.97
CA ALA A 312 19.38 -11.10 18.65
C ALA A 312 17.90 -11.35 18.28
N TRP A 313 17.24 -12.36 18.89
CA TRP A 313 15.85 -12.75 18.55
C TRP A 313 14.80 -12.21 19.51
N ARG A 314 15.23 -11.74 20.66
CA ARG A 314 14.37 -11.30 21.76
C ARG A 314 13.45 -10.12 21.40
N PHE A 315 13.78 -9.40 20.35
CA PHE A 315 13.14 -8.12 20.01
C PHE A 315 12.60 -8.05 18.58
N THR A 316 12.41 -9.20 17.91
CA THR A 316 11.94 -9.22 16.52
C THR A 316 10.61 -8.49 16.35
N SER A 317 9.64 -8.68 17.27
CA SER A 317 8.34 -7.99 17.22
C SER A 317 8.45 -6.49 17.47
N VAL A 318 9.41 -6.07 18.31
CA VAL A 318 9.67 -4.66 18.57
C VAL A 318 10.20 -3.98 17.31
N PHE A 319 11.07 -4.67 16.56
CA PHE A 319 11.54 -4.18 15.27
C PHE A 319 10.43 -4.16 14.20
N GLU A 320 9.53 -5.14 14.19
CA GLU A 320 8.36 -5.15 13.30
C GLU A 320 7.41 -3.99 13.63
N GLU A 321 7.13 -3.75 14.90
CA GLU A 321 6.32 -2.59 15.34
C GLU A 321 7.01 -1.28 14.95
N ALA A 322 8.33 -1.18 15.13
CA ALA A 322 9.09 -0.01 14.70
C ALA A 322 8.98 0.20 13.18
N GLN A 323 9.06 -0.86 12.38
CA GLN A 323 8.90 -0.77 10.93
C GLN A 323 7.48 -0.32 10.51
N GLU A 324 6.42 -0.81 11.16
CA GLU A 324 5.06 -0.35 10.90
C GLU A 324 4.92 1.15 11.20
N LEU A 325 5.42 1.61 12.35
CA LEU A 325 5.43 3.02 12.73
C LEU A 325 6.24 3.89 11.77
N LEU A 326 7.37 3.37 11.28
CA LEU A 326 8.19 4.05 10.27
C LEU A 326 7.52 4.13 8.90
N GLN A 327 6.71 3.13 8.51
CA GLN A 327 5.89 3.22 7.30
C GLN A 327 4.82 4.31 7.42
N GLU A 328 4.25 4.49 8.61
CA GLU A 328 3.27 5.53 8.93
C GLU A 328 3.94 6.91 9.18
N ARG A 329 5.27 7.01 9.13
CA ARG A 329 6.08 8.19 9.49
C ARG A 329 5.83 8.68 10.93
N ALA A 330 5.43 7.80 11.82
CA ALA A 330 5.10 8.10 13.22
C ALA A 330 6.36 8.12 14.11
N TYR A 331 7.35 8.94 13.76
CA TYR A 331 8.67 8.98 14.40
C TYR A 331 8.64 9.20 15.92
N ASP A 332 7.72 10.02 16.42
CA ASP A 332 7.60 10.26 17.87
C ASP A 332 7.19 8.99 18.63
N GLN A 333 6.37 8.12 17.98
CA GLN A 333 6.00 6.82 18.54
C GLN A 333 7.17 5.82 18.44
N VAL A 334 7.99 5.92 17.41
CA VAL A 334 9.23 5.13 17.28
C VAL A 334 10.23 5.48 18.37
N GLU A 335 10.39 6.76 18.70
CA GLU A 335 11.23 7.21 19.83
C GLU A 335 10.69 6.69 21.17
N ALA A 336 9.37 6.76 21.39
CA ALA A 336 8.74 6.21 22.59
C ALA A 336 8.94 4.69 22.70
N LEU A 337 8.86 3.97 21.56
CA LEU A 337 9.14 2.54 21.50
C LEU A 337 10.60 2.22 21.83
N ALA A 338 11.55 2.99 21.29
CA ALA A 338 12.97 2.84 21.58
C ALA A 338 13.30 3.11 23.06
N ALA A 339 12.65 4.11 23.66
CA ALA A 339 12.80 4.42 25.08
C ALA A 339 12.22 3.31 25.98
N LYS A 340 11.13 2.66 25.55
CA LYS A 340 10.50 1.54 26.27
C LYS A 340 11.39 0.28 26.27
N TYR A 341 12.19 0.09 25.24
CA TYR A 341 13.07 -1.09 25.08
C TYR A 341 14.53 -0.66 24.90
N PRO A 342 15.21 -0.20 25.99
CA PRO A 342 16.56 0.37 25.90
C PRO A 342 17.61 -0.59 25.35
N GLU A 343 17.41 -1.91 25.49
CA GLU A 343 18.35 -2.93 24.99
C GLU A 343 18.43 -2.97 23.46
N VAL A 344 17.33 -2.58 22.77
CA VAL A 344 17.27 -2.53 21.29
C VAL A 344 16.99 -1.12 20.78
N GLY A 345 16.82 -0.18 21.68
CA GLY A 345 16.60 1.22 21.35
C GLY A 345 17.58 1.77 20.33
N PRO A 346 18.90 1.56 20.47
CA PRO A 346 19.87 1.97 19.45
C PRO A 346 19.59 1.41 18.06
N GLY A 347 19.19 0.15 17.95
CA GLY A 347 18.84 -0.47 16.66
C GLY A 347 17.55 0.09 16.05
N ILE A 348 16.58 0.46 16.88
CA ILE A 348 15.34 1.12 16.44
C ILE A 348 15.65 2.53 15.93
N TYR A 349 16.50 3.29 16.64
CA TYR A 349 16.98 4.59 16.18
C TYR A 349 17.72 4.50 14.85
N ASP A 350 18.59 3.49 14.68
CA ASP A 350 19.29 3.28 13.39
C ASP A 350 18.31 3.10 12.23
N GLN A 351 17.26 2.30 12.41
CA GLN A 351 16.23 2.11 11.38
C GLN A 351 15.47 3.41 11.11
N ALA A 352 15.12 4.16 12.15
CA ALA A 352 14.42 5.44 12.02
C ALA A 352 15.28 6.48 11.31
N ILE A 353 16.55 6.62 11.70
CA ILE A 353 17.52 7.50 11.08
C ILE A 353 17.73 7.11 9.60
N TYR A 354 17.98 5.82 9.34
CA TYR A 354 18.12 5.32 7.97
C TYR A 354 16.89 5.61 7.11
N ARG A 355 15.69 5.41 7.68
CA ARG A 355 14.42 5.70 6.98
C ARG A 355 14.27 7.20 6.70
N ALA A 356 14.53 8.06 7.67
CA ALA A 356 14.50 9.51 7.49
C ALA A 356 15.50 9.96 6.43
N MET A 357 16.74 9.43 6.46
CA MET A 357 17.77 9.72 5.46
C MET A 357 17.37 9.26 4.06
N THR A 358 16.79 8.07 3.91
CA THR A 358 16.37 7.53 2.60
C THR A 358 15.13 8.21 2.04
N THR A 359 14.30 8.83 2.90
CA THR A 359 13.15 9.64 2.47
C THR A 359 13.49 11.12 2.30
N GLY A 360 14.74 11.51 2.51
CA GLY A 360 15.19 12.89 2.35
C GLY A 360 14.84 13.83 3.52
N ASP A 361 14.27 13.30 4.60
CA ASP A 361 13.91 14.07 5.81
C ASP A 361 15.17 14.26 6.69
N ILE A 362 16.08 15.12 6.22
CA ILE A 362 17.39 15.35 6.85
C ILE A 362 17.24 15.96 8.24
N ASP A 363 16.29 16.89 8.43
CA ASP A 363 16.05 17.52 9.72
C ASP A 363 15.56 16.51 10.76
N ARG A 364 14.68 15.59 10.36
CA ARG A 364 14.22 14.50 11.23
C ARG A 364 15.37 13.53 11.54
N ALA A 365 16.17 13.16 10.55
CA ALA A 365 17.33 12.31 10.78
C ALA A 365 18.29 12.94 11.81
N ARG A 366 18.53 14.24 11.72
CA ARG A 366 19.38 14.99 12.67
C ARG A 366 18.80 14.97 14.08
N LYS A 367 17.50 15.24 14.25
CA LYS A 367 16.81 15.18 15.53
C LYS A 367 16.88 13.78 16.16
N LEU A 368 16.65 12.74 15.38
CA LEU A 368 16.78 11.35 15.85
C LEU A 368 18.20 11.02 16.32
N ILE A 369 19.23 11.51 15.62
CA ILE A 369 20.63 11.34 16.03
C ILE A 369 20.91 12.07 17.35
N ASP A 370 20.30 13.24 17.55
CA ASP A 370 20.46 14.01 18.80
C ASP A 370 19.77 13.36 20.01
N HIS A 371 18.63 12.72 19.79
CA HIS A 371 17.85 12.01 20.82
C HIS A 371 18.33 10.58 21.09
N MET A 372 19.08 10.00 20.17
CA MET A 372 19.56 8.62 20.30
C MET A 372 20.45 8.46 21.55
N PRO A 373 20.12 7.57 22.50
CA PRO A 373 20.98 7.26 23.62
C PRO A 373 22.24 6.56 23.10
N ILE A 374 23.39 7.22 23.21
CA ILE A 374 24.64 6.70 22.70
C ILE A 374 25.64 6.56 23.84
N ASP A 375 25.99 5.32 24.12
CA ASP A 375 27.16 5.00 24.91
C ASP A 375 28.47 4.97 24.07
N ASP A 376 28.36 5.01 22.73
CA ASP A 376 29.46 4.96 21.78
C ASP A 376 29.56 6.25 20.94
N PRO A 377 30.46 7.18 21.30
CA PRO A 377 30.69 8.43 20.57
C PRO A 377 31.18 8.22 19.12
N GLU A 378 31.91 7.14 18.85
CA GLU A 378 32.41 6.85 17.50
C GLU A 378 31.28 6.44 16.56
N ARG A 379 30.29 5.72 17.05
CA ARG A 379 29.07 5.37 16.27
C ARG A 379 28.31 6.64 15.86
N ARG A 380 28.09 7.57 16.79
CA ARG A 380 27.46 8.87 16.47
C ARG A 380 28.22 9.62 15.39
N LYS A 381 29.55 9.67 15.49
CA LYS A 381 30.42 10.32 14.53
C LYS A 381 30.32 9.69 13.13
N VAL A 382 30.23 8.36 13.05
CA VAL A 382 30.03 7.64 11.78
C VAL A 382 28.67 7.98 11.16
N ILE A 383 27.60 7.98 11.94
CA ILE A 383 26.24 8.32 11.46
C ILE A 383 26.18 9.78 11.00
N LEU A 384 26.76 10.72 11.78
CA LEU A 384 26.83 12.14 11.40
C LEU A 384 27.70 12.37 10.16
N ALA A 385 28.80 11.63 10.01
CA ALA A 385 29.63 11.69 8.80
C ALA A 385 28.85 11.18 7.58
N HIS A 386 28.04 10.13 7.77
CA HIS A 386 27.18 9.59 6.71
C HIS A 386 26.07 10.59 6.33
N LEU A 387 25.42 11.22 7.31
CA LEU A 387 24.44 12.28 7.10
C LEU A 387 25.07 13.49 6.37
N GLY A 388 26.25 13.96 6.81
CA GLY A 388 26.99 15.03 6.16
C GLY A 388 27.43 14.70 4.73
N ASN A 389 27.70 13.41 4.44
CA ASN A 389 27.97 12.96 3.07
C ASN A 389 26.68 12.91 2.23
N LEU A 390 25.52 12.63 2.83
CA LEU A 390 24.22 12.72 2.14
C LEU A 390 23.83 14.17 1.90
N GLU A 391 24.03 15.05 2.87
CA GLU A 391 23.85 16.50 2.70
C GLU A 391 24.74 17.07 1.58
N LYS A 392 25.99 16.61 1.49
CA LYS A 392 26.89 16.93 0.38
C LYS A 392 26.53 16.24 -0.93
N LYS A 393 25.83 15.10 -0.87
CA LYS A 393 25.29 14.36 -2.03
C LYS A 393 23.90 14.83 -2.46
N ILE A 394 23.27 15.75 -1.76
CA ILE A 394 22.21 16.58 -2.34
C ILE A 394 22.92 17.32 -3.46
N ALA A 395 22.84 16.71 -4.66
CA ALA A 395 23.54 17.20 -5.82
C ALA A 395 23.19 18.66 -6.01
N THR A 396 24.17 19.50 -6.19
CA THR A 396 23.90 20.89 -6.58
C THR A 396 23.00 20.87 -7.81
N ASN A 397 22.20 21.91 -7.99
CA ASN A 397 21.36 22.04 -9.17
C ASN A 397 22.16 21.81 -10.46
N GLU A 398 23.41 22.23 -10.49
CA GLU A 398 24.35 22.04 -11.60
C GLU A 398 24.71 20.57 -11.83
N GLU A 399 24.95 19.79 -10.76
CA GLU A 399 25.23 18.35 -10.89
C GLU A 399 23.99 17.54 -11.33
N ILE A 400 22.78 17.96 -10.96
CA ILE A 400 21.54 17.36 -11.45
C ILE A 400 21.41 17.62 -12.95
N LEU A 401 21.62 18.86 -13.38
CA LEU A 401 21.53 19.25 -14.78
C LEU A 401 22.57 18.53 -15.65
N GLU A 402 23.82 18.42 -15.19
CA GLU A 402 24.86 17.68 -15.92
C GLU A 402 24.56 16.18 -16.00
N ARG A 403 24.02 15.57 -14.94
CA ARG A 403 23.57 14.15 -14.99
C ARG A 403 22.45 13.93 -15.98
N VAL A 404 21.47 14.82 -16.03
CA VAL A 404 20.36 14.75 -16.99
C VAL A 404 20.89 14.85 -18.42
N LYS A 405 21.74 15.82 -18.70
CA LYS A 405 22.37 16.01 -20.02
C LYS A 405 23.16 14.76 -20.45
N SER A 406 24.07 14.28 -19.59
CA SER A 406 24.88 13.09 -19.87
C SER A 406 24.04 11.85 -20.15
N ARG A 407 22.92 11.66 -19.45
CA ARG A 407 21.99 10.56 -19.74
C ARG A 407 21.28 10.73 -21.06
N LEU A 408 20.82 11.94 -21.39
CA LEU A 408 20.17 12.22 -22.67
C LEU A 408 21.09 11.94 -23.87
N GLU A 409 22.40 12.18 -23.73
CA GLU A 409 23.39 11.87 -24.75
C GLU A 409 23.57 10.37 -24.99
N GLN A 410 23.33 9.54 -23.97
CA GLN A 410 23.50 8.08 -24.03
C GLN A 410 22.26 7.35 -24.58
N VAL A 411 21.08 7.98 -24.60
CA VAL A 411 19.83 7.37 -25.05
C VAL A 411 19.59 7.70 -26.52
N PRO A 412 19.44 6.67 -27.40
CA PRO A 412 19.15 6.92 -28.81
C PRO A 412 17.79 7.62 -28.98
N ASP A 413 17.60 8.25 -30.14
CA ASP A 413 16.33 8.89 -30.48
C ASP A 413 15.17 7.87 -30.46
N GLY A 414 13.97 8.35 -30.12
CA GLY A 414 12.76 7.56 -30.05
C GLY A 414 12.03 7.70 -28.73
N LYS A 415 11.10 6.77 -28.46
CA LYS A 415 10.22 6.78 -27.28
C LYS A 415 10.99 6.93 -25.97
N ALA A 416 12.07 6.17 -25.79
CA ALA A 416 12.86 6.19 -24.54
C ALA A 416 13.44 7.58 -24.27
N ARG A 417 13.95 8.27 -25.30
CA ARG A 417 14.48 9.62 -25.18
C ARG A 417 13.39 10.64 -24.85
N VAL A 418 12.24 10.55 -25.52
CA VAL A 418 11.07 11.39 -25.21
C VAL A 418 10.67 11.26 -23.75
N VAL A 419 10.53 10.02 -23.26
CA VAL A 419 10.17 9.72 -21.87
C VAL A 419 11.18 10.32 -20.90
N LEU A 420 12.48 10.14 -21.19
CA LEU A 420 13.55 10.68 -20.35
C LEU A 420 13.54 12.22 -20.34
N MET A 421 13.34 12.86 -21.50
CA MET A 421 13.25 14.32 -21.60
C MET A 421 12.07 14.89 -20.80
N LEU A 422 10.89 14.30 -20.92
CA LEU A 422 9.70 14.75 -20.18
C LEU A 422 9.83 14.49 -18.68
N GLY A 423 10.40 13.34 -18.29
CA GLY A 423 10.72 13.06 -16.88
C GLY A 423 11.76 14.04 -16.30
N ALA A 424 12.80 14.32 -17.06
CA ALA A 424 13.82 15.30 -16.67
C ALA A 424 13.23 16.71 -16.55
N ALA A 425 12.38 17.12 -17.49
CA ALA A 425 11.72 18.44 -17.45
C ALA A 425 10.93 18.65 -16.16
N THR A 426 10.16 17.62 -15.72
CA THR A 426 9.40 17.72 -14.46
C THR A 426 10.30 17.82 -13.23
N GLN A 427 11.46 17.16 -13.23
CA GLN A 427 12.42 17.20 -12.12
C GLN A 427 13.16 18.52 -12.00
N ILE A 428 13.54 19.10 -13.15
CA ILE A 428 14.34 20.34 -13.16
C ILE A 428 13.50 21.62 -13.20
N ALA A 429 12.17 21.50 -13.33
CA ALA A 429 11.27 22.66 -13.47
C ALA A 429 11.39 23.69 -12.34
N GLY A 430 11.61 23.21 -11.10
CA GLY A 430 11.84 24.08 -9.94
C GLY A 430 13.24 24.66 -9.86
N ILE A 431 14.20 24.14 -10.64
CA ILE A 431 15.61 24.56 -10.66
C ILE A 431 15.86 25.51 -11.83
N ASP A 432 15.49 25.07 -13.02
CA ASP A 432 15.63 25.82 -14.28
C ASP A 432 14.40 25.58 -15.18
N SER A 433 13.40 26.45 -15.03
CA SER A 433 12.16 26.37 -15.80
C SER A 433 12.34 26.57 -17.31
N LYS A 434 13.38 27.33 -17.72
CA LYS A 434 13.68 27.56 -19.14
C LYS A 434 14.26 26.29 -19.77
N LEU A 435 15.18 25.62 -19.08
CA LEU A 435 15.75 24.35 -19.56
C LEU A 435 14.70 23.25 -19.54
N ALA A 436 13.84 23.20 -18.49
CA ALA A 436 12.72 22.28 -18.45
C ALA A 436 11.82 22.43 -19.68
N MET A 437 11.42 23.67 -20.00
CA MET A 437 10.58 23.96 -21.18
C MET A 437 11.28 23.58 -22.48
N LYS A 438 12.59 23.83 -22.60
CA LYS A 438 13.38 23.40 -23.77
C LYS A 438 13.35 21.88 -23.97
N PHE A 439 13.46 21.10 -22.90
CA PHE A 439 13.34 19.63 -23.00
C PHE A 439 11.94 19.20 -23.43
N VAL A 440 10.90 19.88 -22.97
CA VAL A 440 9.52 19.59 -23.38
C VAL A 440 9.31 19.91 -24.87
N GLU A 441 9.85 21.04 -25.36
CA GLU A 441 9.77 21.42 -26.77
C GLU A 441 10.52 20.43 -27.68
N GLN A 442 11.74 20.04 -27.31
CA GLN A 442 12.49 19.02 -28.03
C GLN A 442 11.78 17.66 -28.02
N ALA A 443 11.16 17.27 -26.88
CA ALA A 443 10.36 16.05 -26.83
C ALA A 443 9.12 16.14 -27.75
N SER A 444 8.49 17.32 -27.83
CA SER A 444 7.36 17.55 -28.75
C SER A 444 7.76 17.35 -30.21
N GLU A 445 8.90 17.91 -30.63
CA GLU A 445 9.44 17.74 -32.00
C GLU A 445 9.71 16.24 -32.30
N LEU A 446 10.31 15.51 -31.36
CA LEU A 446 10.55 14.07 -31.51
C LEU A 446 9.26 13.28 -31.63
N ILE A 447 8.23 13.61 -30.86
CA ILE A 447 6.91 12.94 -30.90
C ILE A 447 6.25 13.14 -32.27
N GLU A 448 6.41 14.29 -32.90
CA GLU A 448 5.89 14.56 -34.24
C GLU A 448 6.52 13.67 -35.33
N THR A 449 7.78 13.28 -35.11
CA THR A 449 8.50 12.35 -36.05
C THR A 449 8.21 10.88 -35.77
N MET A 450 7.54 10.53 -34.67
CA MET A 450 7.21 9.14 -34.35
C MET A 450 6.15 8.57 -35.30
N ASN A 451 6.28 7.28 -35.61
CA ASN A 451 5.25 6.57 -36.38
C ASN A 451 3.90 6.62 -35.64
N PRO A 452 2.78 6.90 -36.33
CA PRO A 452 1.46 6.84 -35.75
C PRO A 452 1.19 5.49 -35.08
N GLY A 453 0.73 5.51 -33.81
CA GLY A 453 0.42 4.28 -33.09
C GLY A 453 0.39 4.47 -31.57
N LYS A 454 0.39 3.34 -30.85
CA LYS A 454 0.34 3.30 -29.39
C LYS A 454 1.40 4.19 -28.75
N ASP A 455 2.65 4.06 -29.20
CA ASP A 455 3.78 4.74 -28.57
C ASP A 455 3.71 6.27 -28.76
N GLN A 456 3.33 6.73 -29.96
CA GLN A 456 3.12 8.15 -30.20
C GLN A 456 1.96 8.71 -29.37
N THR A 457 0.83 7.99 -29.30
CA THR A 457 -0.34 8.41 -28.52
C THR A 457 -0.03 8.48 -27.02
N GLN A 458 0.70 7.50 -26.50
CA GLN A 458 1.18 7.53 -25.11
C GLN A 458 2.13 8.69 -24.86
N ALA A 459 3.07 8.95 -25.78
CA ALA A 459 4.00 10.06 -25.67
C ALA A 459 3.29 11.43 -25.70
N GLN A 460 2.26 11.58 -26.56
CA GLN A 460 1.40 12.77 -26.59
C GLN A 460 0.67 13.00 -25.27
N LEU A 461 0.13 11.94 -24.64
CA LEU A 461 -0.51 12.04 -23.32
C LEU A 461 0.48 12.50 -22.25
N ILE A 462 1.70 11.93 -22.23
CA ILE A 462 2.72 12.32 -21.26
C ILE A 462 3.16 13.77 -21.50
N LEU A 463 3.31 14.16 -22.76
CA LEU A 463 3.63 15.54 -23.15
C LEU A 463 2.55 16.51 -22.62
N ALA A 464 1.28 16.19 -22.81
CA ALA A 464 0.17 17.00 -22.29
C ALA A 464 0.21 17.14 -20.77
N LEU A 465 0.42 16.01 -20.06
CA LEU A 465 0.58 16.00 -18.61
C LEU A 465 1.76 16.86 -18.15
N THR A 466 2.89 16.74 -18.83
CA THR A 466 4.10 17.53 -18.50
C THR A 466 3.86 19.02 -18.69
N TYR A 467 3.22 19.44 -19.79
CA TYR A 467 2.84 20.83 -19.98
C TYR A 467 1.91 21.35 -18.88
N CYS A 468 0.91 20.55 -18.48
CA CYS A 468 0.01 20.92 -17.38
C CYS A 468 0.75 21.06 -16.05
N GLN A 469 1.69 20.16 -15.74
CA GLN A 469 2.54 20.26 -14.54
C GLN A 469 3.39 21.54 -14.54
N LEU A 470 3.86 21.96 -15.72
CA LEU A 470 4.60 23.21 -15.91
C LEU A 470 3.69 24.45 -16.05
N LYS A 471 2.39 24.29 -15.74
CA LYS A 471 1.38 25.37 -15.82
C LYS A 471 1.26 25.98 -17.23
N SER A 472 1.46 25.18 -18.27
CA SER A 472 1.31 25.61 -19.66
C SER A 472 -0.02 25.15 -20.25
N ASN A 473 -0.77 26.08 -20.81
CA ASN A 473 -2.04 25.81 -21.50
C ASN A 473 -1.89 24.88 -22.72
N ARG A 474 -0.66 24.69 -23.24
CA ARG A 474 -0.37 23.76 -24.34
C ARG A 474 -0.79 22.32 -24.04
N GLY A 475 -0.75 21.89 -22.75
CA GLY A 475 -1.20 20.58 -22.34
C GLY A 475 -2.67 20.33 -22.69
N PHE A 476 -3.54 21.30 -22.49
CA PHE A 476 -4.94 21.21 -22.85
C PHE A 476 -5.15 21.21 -24.37
N THR A 477 -4.37 22.01 -25.13
CA THR A 477 -4.44 22.01 -26.59
C THR A 477 -4.10 20.64 -27.18
N ILE A 478 -3.10 19.94 -26.62
CA ILE A 478 -2.77 18.57 -27.02
C ILE A 478 -3.93 17.64 -26.68
N MET A 479 -4.54 17.76 -25.50
CA MET A 479 -5.67 16.92 -25.11
C MET A 479 -6.91 17.17 -25.98
N GLU A 480 -7.17 18.41 -26.39
CA GLU A 480 -8.25 18.77 -27.33
C GLU A 480 -8.14 18.04 -28.67
N SER A 481 -6.90 17.75 -29.12
CA SER A 481 -6.66 16.94 -30.31
C SER A 481 -6.64 15.42 -30.02
N LEU A 482 -6.27 15.04 -28.81
CA LEU A 482 -6.10 13.65 -28.41
C LEU A 482 -7.42 12.97 -28.06
N VAL A 483 -8.39 13.67 -27.43
CA VAL A 483 -9.68 13.08 -27.04
C VAL A 483 -10.49 12.57 -28.25
N PRO A 484 -10.65 13.32 -29.35
CA PRO A 484 -11.29 12.77 -30.55
C PRO A 484 -10.59 11.52 -31.11
N LYS A 485 -9.26 11.52 -31.13
CA LYS A 485 -8.47 10.34 -31.55
C LYS A 485 -8.68 9.15 -30.59
N LEU A 486 -8.81 9.38 -29.29
CA LEU A 486 -9.13 8.33 -28.34
C LEU A 486 -10.53 7.76 -28.55
N ASN A 487 -11.55 8.59 -28.86
CA ASN A 487 -12.88 8.13 -29.21
C ASN A 487 -12.85 7.21 -30.44
N GLU A 488 -12.13 7.61 -31.51
CA GLU A 488 -11.95 6.78 -32.70
C GLU A 488 -11.25 5.45 -32.37
N LEU A 489 -10.19 5.48 -31.57
CA LEU A 489 -9.48 4.26 -31.16
C LEU A 489 -10.35 3.34 -30.28
N VAL A 490 -11.19 3.88 -29.43
CA VAL A 490 -12.18 3.14 -28.65
C VAL A 490 -13.19 2.46 -29.59
N ASP A 491 -13.70 3.17 -30.58
CA ASP A 491 -14.64 2.61 -31.57
C ASP A 491 -14.03 1.50 -32.42
N ILE A 492 -12.75 1.64 -32.79
CA ILE A 492 -12.00 0.58 -33.49
C ILE A 492 -11.82 -0.63 -32.55
N ALA A 493 -11.41 -0.41 -31.31
CA ALA A 493 -11.23 -1.47 -30.33
C ALA A 493 -12.55 -2.24 -30.08
N VAL A 494 -13.67 -1.53 -30.01
CA VAL A 494 -15.01 -2.13 -29.88
C VAL A 494 -15.36 -3.01 -31.07
N LYS A 495 -14.96 -2.64 -32.30
CA LYS A 495 -15.17 -3.48 -33.49
C LYS A 495 -14.29 -4.73 -33.48
N LEU A 496 -13.19 -4.72 -32.73
CA LEU A 496 -12.26 -5.85 -32.54
C LEU A 496 -12.56 -6.66 -31.27
N ASP A 497 -13.68 -6.37 -30.59
CA ASP A 497 -14.06 -7.07 -29.36
C ASP A 497 -14.13 -8.58 -29.57
N GLY A 498 -13.47 -9.33 -28.69
CA GLY A 498 -13.43 -10.79 -28.73
C GLY A 498 -12.40 -11.40 -29.71
N TYR A 499 -11.64 -10.61 -30.50
CA TYR A 499 -10.60 -11.14 -31.36
C TYR A 499 -9.27 -11.35 -30.63
N ASP A 500 -8.78 -10.33 -29.92
CA ASP A 500 -7.52 -10.38 -29.18
C ASP A 500 -7.73 -10.11 -27.68
N THR A 501 -8.73 -9.32 -27.36
CA THR A 501 -9.12 -9.02 -25.98
C THR A 501 -10.63 -8.70 -25.91
N SER A 502 -11.21 -8.72 -24.71
CA SER A 502 -12.59 -8.33 -24.49
C SER A 502 -12.64 -6.86 -24.07
N TYR A 503 -13.03 -6.01 -25.03
CA TYR A 503 -13.19 -4.58 -24.82
C TYR A 503 -14.57 -4.20 -24.28
N LEU A 504 -15.57 -5.03 -24.55
CA LEU A 504 -16.95 -4.81 -24.12
C LEU A 504 -17.36 -5.78 -23.02
N ARG A 505 -18.19 -5.27 -22.11
CA ARG A 505 -18.93 -6.08 -21.15
C ARG A 505 -20.34 -5.51 -21.00
N ASP A 506 -21.33 -6.37 -21.20
CA ASP A 506 -22.75 -5.96 -21.17
C ASP A 506 -23.03 -4.78 -22.14
N GLY A 507 -22.35 -4.72 -23.32
CA GLY A 507 -22.48 -3.67 -24.32
C GLY A 507 -21.72 -2.38 -24.04
N GLU A 508 -21.09 -2.23 -22.88
CA GLU A 508 -20.29 -1.07 -22.48
C GLU A 508 -18.79 -1.38 -22.49
N TRP A 509 -17.98 -0.34 -22.55
CA TRP A 509 -16.54 -0.43 -22.44
C TRP A 509 -16.15 -1.08 -21.10
N ASN A 510 -15.37 -2.13 -21.19
CA ASN A 510 -14.83 -2.82 -20.02
C ASN A 510 -13.66 -2.02 -19.43
N MET A 511 -13.86 -1.39 -18.28
CA MET A 511 -12.84 -0.58 -17.61
C MET A 511 -11.65 -1.40 -17.08
N SER A 512 -11.74 -2.73 -17.11
CA SER A 512 -10.62 -3.64 -16.85
C SER A 512 -10.01 -4.18 -18.14
N ALA A 513 -10.39 -3.65 -19.33
CA ALA A 513 -9.86 -4.12 -20.59
C ALA A 513 -8.34 -3.89 -20.64
N ASN A 514 -7.63 -4.97 -20.94
CA ASN A 514 -6.23 -4.93 -21.31
C ASN A 514 -6.11 -4.52 -22.78
N GLY A 515 -4.90 -4.20 -23.21
CA GLY A 515 -4.64 -3.78 -24.58
C GLY A 515 -4.30 -2.30 -24.68
N SER A 516 -3.83 -1.88 -25.84
CA SER A 516 -3.20 -0.56 -26.03
C SER A 516 -4.11 0.61 -25.68
N VAL A 517 -5.40 0.54 -26.04
CA VAL A 517 -6.36 1.62 -25.77
C VAL A 517 -6.74 1.63 -24.28
N GLY A 518 -6.96 0.46 -23.67
CA GLY A 518 -7.25 0.33 -22.25
C GLY A 518 -6.12 0.89 -21.38
N GLU A 519 -4.87 0.60 -21.71
CA GLU A 519 -3.70 1.15 -20.99
C GLU A 519 -3.63 2.69 -21.07
N ILE A 520 -3.92 3.28 -22.24
CA ILE A 520 -3.91 4.74 -22.39
C ILE A 520 -5.00 5.38 -21.55
N LEU A 521 -6.23 4.84 -21.58
CA LEU A 521 -7.34 5.33 -20.77
C LEU A 521 -7.09 5.16 -19.27
N THR A 522 -6.45 4.06 -18.87
CA THR A 522 -6.03 3.83 -17.48
C THR A 522 -5.03 4.90 -17.02
N ARG A 523 -3.98 5.16 -17.80
CA ARG A 523 -2.98 6.21 -17.50
C ARG A 523 -3.60 7.60 -17.43
N LEU A 524 -4.53 7.91 -18.33
CA LEU A 524 -5.28 9.17 -18.29
C LEU A 524 -6.07 9.29 -16.99
N SER A 525 -6.74 8.22 -16.57
CA SER A 525 -7.52 8.18 -15.32
C SER A 525 -6.64 8.31 -14.07
N GLU A 526 -5.47 7.66 -14.06
CA GLU A 526 -4.53 7.70 -12.93
C GLU A 526 -3.92 9.10 -12.72
N ARG A 527 -3.83 9.91 -13.77
CA ARG A 527 -3.23 11.25 -13.75
C ARG A 527 -4.25 12.37 -14.01
N ALA A 528 -5.53 12.08 -13.83
CA ALA A 528 -6.58 13.07 -13.94
C ALA A 528 -6.43 14.25 -12.95
N ASP A 529 -5.76 14.00 -11.80
CA ASP A 529 -5.37 14.99 -10.80
C ASP A 529 -4.59 16.16 -11.41
N VAL A 530 -3.64 15.89 -12.30
CA VAL A 530 -2.80 16.92 -12.94
C VAL A 530 -3.64 17.88 -13.78
N PHE A 531 -4.58 17.34 -14.58
CA PHE A 531 -5.48 18.18 -15.37
C PHE A 531 -6.45 18.93 -14.47
N ALA A 532 -7.01 18.29 -13.45
CA ALA A 532 -7.97 18.89 -12.54
C ALA A 532 -7.36 20.09 -11.78
N TRP A 533 -6.12 19.98 -11.33
CA TRP A 533 -5.43 21.06 -10.62
C TRP A 533 -4.81 22.12 -11.54
N SER A 534 -4.63 21.82 -12.82
CA SER A 534 -4.17 22.80 -13.81
C SER A 534 -5.30 23.76 -14.22
N ASP A 535 -6.45 23.21 -14.61
CA ASP A 535 -7.69 23.96 -14.92
C ASP A 535 -8.89 23.00 -14.84
N PHE A 536 -9.63 23.06 -13.72
CA PHE A 536 -10.71 22.12 -13.44
C PHE A 536 -11.84 22.20 -14.47
N ASP A 537 -12.29 23.41 -14.81
CA ASP A 537 -13.44 23.59 -15.69
C ASP A 537 -13.11 23.12 -17.12
N ARG A 538 -11.90 23.41 -17.60
CA ARG A 538 -11.42 22.96 -18.90
C ARG A 538 -11.22 21.44 -18.94
N ALA A 539 -10.69 20.85 -17.85
CA ALA A 539 -10.56 19.40 -17.71
C ALA A 539 -11.92 18.68 -17.75
N VAL A 540 -12.93 19.20 -17.06
CA VAL A 540 -14.31 18.69 -17.11
C VAL A 540 -14.90 18.82 -18.52
N GLY A 541 -14.65 19.96 -19.20
CA GLY A 541 -15.05 20.17 -20.58
C GLY A 541 -14.46 19.14 -21.54
N LEU A 542 -13.16 18.81 -21.38
CA LEU A 542 -12.50 17.76 -22.16
C LEU A 542 -13.05 16.36 -21.83
N ALA A 543 -13.23 16.03 -20.56
CA ALA A 543 -13.80 14.76 -20.16
C ALA A 543 -15.22 14.56 -20.71
N SER A 544 -15.99 15.65 -20.85
CA SER A 544 -17.33 15.63 -21.44
C SER A 544 -17.35 15.30 -22.94
N GLN A 545 -16.22 15.40 -23.66
CA GLN A 545 -16.09 15.05 -25.06
C GLN A 545 -15.90 13.55 -25.31
N PHE A 546 -15.71 12.74 -24.27
CA PHE A 546 -15.77 11.29 -24.46
C PHE A 546 -17.18 10.86 -24.86
N GLU A 547 -17.28 10.15 -25.97
CA GLU A 547 -18.58 9.75 -26.54
C GLU A 547 -19.26 8.68 -25.69
N ARG A 548 -18.47 7.73 -25.15
CA ARG A 548 -18.99 6.65 -24.32
C ARG A 548 -19.29 7.10 -22.90
N PRO A 549 -20.54 6.93 -22.43
CA PRO A 549 -20.97 7.40 -21.11
C PRO A 549 -20.11 6.86 -19.97
N GLU A 550 -19.75 5.57 -20.00
CA GLU A 550 -18.97 4.92 -18.97
C GLU A 550 -17.55 5.51 -18.85
N ILE A 551 -16.89 5.82 -19.97
CA ILE A 551 -15.57 6.46 -20.00
C ILE A 551 -15.69 7.90 -19.47
N ARG A 552 -16.69 8.64 -19.95
CA ARG A 552 -16.96 10.02 -19.51
C ARG A 552 -17.23 10.12 -18.01
N LEU A 553 -18.07 9.24 -17.46
CA LEU A 553 -18.38 9.22 -16.04
C LEU A 553 -17.16 8.87 -15.19
N MET A 554 -16.34 7.93 -15.64
CA MET A 554 -15.09 7.60 -14.97
C MET A 554 -14.11 8.77 -15.01
N ALA A 555 -13.96 9.46 -16.14
CA ALA A 555 -13.10 10.63 -16.25
C ALA A 555 -13.56 11.76 -15.30
N HIS A 556 -14.86 12.07 -15.25
CA HIS A 556 -15.44 13.04 -14.32
C HIS A 556 -15.19 12.66 -12.86
N LEU A 557 -15.41 11.38 -12.49
CA LEU A 557 -15.13 10.86 -11.17
C LEU A 557 -13.67 11.06 -10.78
N LYS A 558 -12.74 10.74 -11.68
CA LYS A 558 -11.30 10.84 -11.43
C LYS A 558 -10.82 12.29 -11.30
N LEU A 559 -11.36 13.21 -12.10
CA LEU A 559 -11.11 14.65 -11.96
C LEU A 559 -11.55 15.16 -10.59
N ALA A 560 -12.76 14.82 -10.16
CA ALA A 560 -13.27 15.21 -8.85
C ALA A 560 -12.43 14.62 -7.71
N GLN A 561 -12.10 13.33 -7.79
CA GLN A 561 -11.22 12.67 -6.82
C GLN A 561 -9.83 13.34 -6.75
N GLY A 562 -9.28 13.77 -7.88
CA GLY A 562 -8.01 14.49 -7.95
C GLY A 562 -8.03 15.79 -7.14
N ILE A 563 -9.10 16.59 -7.23
CA ILE A 563 -9.25 17.79 -6.40
C ILE A 563 -9.38 17.46 -4.91
N LEU A 564 -10.18 16.43 -4.58
CA LEU A 564 -10.44 16.07 -3.17
C LEU A 564 -9.19 15.48 -2.49
N ALA A 565 -8.34 14.79 -3.22
CA ALA A 565 -7.07 14.25 -2.73
C ALA A 565 -6.03 15.34 -2.41
N GLY A 566 -6.20 16.54 -2.97
CA GLY A 566 -5.25 17.65 -2.82
C GLY A 566 -4.31 17.80 -4.02
N PRO A 567 -3.48 18.84 -4.04
CA PRO A 567 -2.57 19.13 -5.14
C PRO A 567 -1.69 17.92 -5.48
N PRO A 568 -1.49 17.64 -6.79
CA PRO A 568 -0.68 16.52 -7.21
C PRO A 568 0.75 16.71 -6.70
N LYS A 569 1.29 15.66 -6.08
CA LYS A 569 2.72 15.65 -5.76
C LYS A 569 3.50 15.60 -7.06
N PRO A 570 4.64 16.31 -7.17
CA PRO A 570 5.54 16.14 -8.30
C PRO A 570 6.01 14.67 -8.32
N VAL A 571 5.37 13.88 -9.15
CA VAL A 571 5.78 12.50 -9.42
C VAL A 571 6.41 12.52 -10.80
N PRO A 572 7.59 11.90 -10.99
CA PRO A 572 8.11 11.67 -12.34
C PRO A 572 7.00 10.98 -13.14
N ALA A 573 6.81 11.39 -14.39
CA ALA A 573 5.75 10.91 -15.27
C ALA A 573 5.77 9.36 -15.47
N PHE A 574 6.76 8.68 -14.88
CA PHE A 574 6.97 7.23 -14.92
C PHE A 574 7.42 6.68 -13.59
N SER A 575 6.92 5.51 -13.21
CA SER A 575 7.47 4.73 -12.10
C SER A 575 8.87 4.22 -12.46
N SER A 576 9.77 4.15 -11.49
CA SER A 576 11.15 3.65 -11.64
C SER A 576 11.22 2.22 -12.23
N SER A 577 10.15 1.44 -12.20
CA SER A 577 10.08 0.09 -12.77
C SER A 577 10.03 0.08 -14.32
N GLU A 578 9.61 1.16 -14.96
CA GLU A 578 9.65 1.27 -16.43
C GLU A 578 11.04 1.68 -16.96
N TYR A 579 11.87 2.36 -16.13
CA TYR A 579 13.26 2.69 -16.48
C TYR A 579 14.21 1.49 -16.50
N ILE A 580 13.85 0.39 -15.82
CA ILE A 580 14.74 -0.79 -15.68
C ILE A 580 14.57 -1.79 -16.85
N ARG A 581 13.56 -1.63 -17.70
CA ARG A 581 13.28 -2.56 -18.81
C ARG A 581 13.89 -2.14 -20.16
N TYR A 582 14.65 -1.05 -20.19
CA TYR A 582 15.35 -0.59 -21.39
C TYR A 582 16.84 -0.32 -21.03
#